data_43b7402e86b9c8d4798b4de8b554275e
#
_entry.id   43b7402e86b9c8d4798b4de8b554275e
#
_cell.length_a   1.000
_cell.length_b   1.000
_cell.length_c   1.000
_cell.angle_alpha   90.00
_cell.angle_beta   90.00
_cell.angle_gamma   90.00
#
_symmetry.space_group_name_H-M   'P 1'
#
loop_
_entity.id
_entity.type
_entity.pdbx_description
1 polymer ?
#
loop_
_entity_poly.entity_id
_entity_poly.type
_entity_poly.pdbx_seq_one_letter_code
_entity_poly.pdbx_strand_id
1 'polypeptide(L)'
;MKRFLLACLLVVAIATPAEAQTCVVNDPTGTPLNVRTSPNGAILGALYNGAVVQVLKVIFDKRGRSWALVVPLEPGKQGWVFGAFLTCGR
;
A
#
# COMPACT_ATOMS: atom_id res chain seq x y z
N MET A 1 49.46 15.60 -1.28
CA MET A 1 48.94 15.40 -1.33
C MET A 1 47.98 15.16 -1.20
N LYS A 2 47.68 15.08 -1.11
CA LYS A 2 46.79 14.86 -0.94
C LYS A 2 45.85 14.35 -1.01
N ARG A 3 45.50 14.15 -0.83
CA ARG A 3 44.62 13.66 -0.83
C ARG A 3 43.58 13.42 -0.81
N PHE A 4 43.19 13.21 -0.85
CA PHE A 4 42.09 12.95 -0.84
C PHE A 4 41.21 12.51 -0.77
N LEU A 5 40.91 12.44 -0.69
CA LEU A 5 40.08 12.03 -0.56
C LEU A 5 39.19 11.67 -0.59
N LEU A 6 38.89 11.43 -0.63
CA LEU A 6 37.98 10.99 -0.65
C LEU A 6 37.15 10.67 -0.52
N ALA A 7 36.89 10.68 -0.40
CA ALA A 7 36.21 10.30 -0.25
C ALA A 7 35.26 10.08 -0.16
N CYS A 8 34.90 9.92 0.03
CA CYS A 8 34.08 9.54 0.11
C CYS A 8 33.18 9.50 -0.15
N LEU A 9 32.88 9.56 -0.45
CA LEU A 9 32.09 9.46 -0.84
C LEU A 9 31.36 8.84 -1.07
N LEU A 10 31.31 8.60 -0.67
CA LEU A 10 30.70 7.68 -0.77
C LEU A 10 29.48 7.79 -0.53
N VAL A 11 28.84 8.00 -1.21
CA VAL A 11 27.51 8.11 -1.05
C VAL A 11 26.94 6.88 -1.48
N VAL A 12 26.74 6.13 -0.54
CA VAL A 12 25.97 5.04 -0.80
C VAL A 12 24.61 5.53 -0.83
N ALA A 13 24.07 5.67 -1.93
CA ALA A 13 22.66 5.86 -2.02
C ALA A 13 22.06 4.59 -1.57
N ILE A 14 21.77 4.52 -0.36
CA ILE A 14 21.05 3.42 0.12
C ILE A 14 19.62 3.67 -0.17
N ALA A 15 19.12 2.99 -1.15
CA ALA A 15 17.70 3.00 -1.38
C ALA A 15 17.07 2.28 -0.22
N THR A 16 16.59 3.01 0.74
CA THR A 16 15.75 2.39 1.74
C THR A 16 14.50 1.90 1.06
N PRO A 17 14.07 0.70 1.31
CA PRO A 17 12.80 0.24 0.78
C PRO A 17 11.71 1.16 1.27
N ALA A 18 10.80 1.50 0.41
CA ALA A 18 9.63 2.24 0.81
C ALA A 18 8.92 1.43 1.87
N GLU A 19 8.67 2.04 3.00
CA GLU A 19 7.97 1.35 4.05
C GLU A 19 6.52 1.18 3.67
N ALA A 20 5.98 0.02 3.91
CA ALA A 20 4.57 -0.22 3.73
C ALA A 20 3.80 0.66 4.71
N GLN A 21 2.81 1.35 4.22
CA GLN A 21 2.00 2.21 5.05
C GLN A 21 0.89 1.41 5.69
N THR A 22 0.65 1.63 6.97
CA THR A 22 -0.43 0.98 7.68
C THR A 22 -1.69 1.80 7.54
N CYS A 23 -2.75 1.15 7.13
CA CYS A 23 -4.04 1.81 6.94
C CYS A 23 -5.15 0.97 7.54
N VAL A 24 -6.31 1.57 7.69
CA VAL A 24 -7.49 0.91 8.25
C VAL A 24 -8.61 1.01 7.25
N VAL A 25 -9.34 -0.08 7.06
CA VAL A 25 -10.49 -0.09 6.18
C VAL A 25 -11.60 0.75 6.81
N ASN A 26 -12.12 1.67 6.02
CA ASN A 26 -13.17 2.56 6.48
C ASN A 26 -14.09 2.89 5.31
N ASP A 27 -15.03 1.99 5.05
CA ASP A 27 -16.02 2.16 3.99
C ASP A 27 -17.24 2.83 4.60
N PRO A 28 -17.53 4.07 4.24
CA PRO A 28 -18.64 4.79 4.86
C PRO A 28 -20.01 4.20 4.55
N THR A 29 -20.12 3.35 3.52
CA THR A 29 -21.38 2.70 3.24
C THR A 29 -21.66 1.55 4.19
N GLY A 30 -20.67 1.14 4.96
CA GLY A 30 -20.82 0.04 5.91
C GLY A 30 -20.71 -1.34 5.29
N THR A 31 -20.53 -1.42 3.98
CA THR A 31 -20.35 -2.72 3.33
C THR A 31 -18.89 -3.15 3.42
N PRO A 32 -18.62 -4.45 3.36
CA PRO A 32 -17.23 -4.90 3.33
C PRO A 32 -16.53 -4.43 2.06
N LEU A 33 -15.24 -4.18 2.19
CA LEU A 33 -14.41 -3.74 1.08
C LEU A 33 -13.88 -4.96 0.34
N ASN A 34 -14.18 -5.04 -0.94
CA ASN A 34 -13.75 -6.18 -1.74
C ASN A 34 -12.25 -6.16 -1.99
N VAL A 35 -11.64 -7.33 -1.88
CA VAL A 35 -10.24 -7.54 -2.23
C VAL A 35 -10.23 -8.28 -3.56
N ARG A 36 -9.47 -7.75 -4.53
CA ARG A 36 -9.53 -8.24 -5.89
C ARG A 36 -8.14 -8.67 -6.37
N THR A 37 -8.13 -9.50 -7.41
CA THR A 37 -6.86 -9.97 -8.00
C THR A 37 -6.10 -8.84 -8.69
N SER A 38 -6.81 -7.83 -9.15
CA SER A 38 -6.24 -6.67 -9.83
C SER A 38 -7.27 -5.57 -9.72
N PRO A 39 -6.90 -4.32 -10.01
CA PRO A 39 -7.92 -3.26 -10.04
C PRO A 39 -9.07 -3.66 -10.95
N ASN A 40 -10.28 -3.60 -10.42
CA ASN A 40 -11.50 -4.05 -11.11
C ASN A 40 -11.50 -5.53 -11.47
N GLY A 41 -10.61 -6.31 -10.89
CA GLY A 41 -10.53 -7.74 -11.20
C GLY A 41 -11.50 -8.56 -10.38
N ALA A 42 -11.29 -9.87 -10.44
CA ALA A 42 -12.12 -10.82 -9.72
C ALA A 42 -11.98 -10.63 -8.20
N ILE A 43 -13.06 -10.84 -7.50
CA ILE A 43 -13.08 -10.67 -6.05
C ILE A 43 -12.50 -11.92 -5.40
N LEU A 44 -11.49 -11.72 -4.55
CA LEU A 44 -10.87 -12.78 -3.77
C LEU A 44 -11.50 -12.92 -2.40
N GLY A 45 -12.00 -11.84 -1.86
CA GLY A 45 -12.53 -11.82 -0.51
C GLY A 45 -12.95 -10.43 -0.15
N ALA A 46 -13.12 -10.18 1.14
CA ALA A 46 -13.56 -8.88 1.61
C ALA A 46 -12.94 -8.59 2.96
N LEU A 47 -12.82 -7.29 3.25
CA LEU A 47 -12.32 -6.81 4.53
C LEU A 47 -13.40 -5.95 5.15
N TYR A 48 -13.60 -6.12 6.44
CA TYR A 48 -14.59 -5.35 7.17
C TYR A 48 -13.97 -4.07 7.72
N ASN A 49 -14.82 -3.10 7.98
CA ASN A 49 -14.36 -1.85 8.58
C ASN A 49 -13.59 -2.12 9.85
N GLY A 50 -12.50 -1.41 10.04
CA GLY A 50 -11.62 -1.63 11.17
C GLY A 50 -10.48 -2.59 10.87
N ALA A 51 -10.53 -3.32 9.76
CA ALA A 51 -9.43 -4.19 9.40
C ALA A 51 -8.19 -3.36 9.13
N VAL A 52 -7.05 -3.82 9.65
CA VAL A 52 -5.79 -3.13 9.49
C VAL A 52 -5.01 -3.81 8.38
N VAL A 53 -4.50 -3.02 7.45
CA VAL A 53 -3.77 -3.53 6.31
C VAL A 53 -2.47 -2.77 6.14
N GLN A 54 -1.52 -3.40 5.47
CA GLN A 54 -0.33 -2.71 5.00
C GLN A 54 -0.47 -2.48 3.52
N VAL A 55 -0.26 -1.24 3.10
CA VAL A 55 -0.34 -0.86 1.69
C VAL A 55 1.04 -0.98 1.10
N LEU A 56 1.17 -1.84 0.10
CA LEU A 56 2.45 -2.09 -0.55
C LEU A 56 2.65 -1.21 -1.77
N LYS A 57 1.56 -0.81 -2.41
CA LYS A 57 1.63 -0.13 -3.68
C LYS A 57 0.31 0.57 -3.93
N VAL A 58 0.36 1.72 -4.57
CA VAL A 58 -0.84 2.44 -5.00
C VAL A 58 -0.68 2.76 -6.47
N ILE A 59 -1.73 2.49 -7.23
CA ILE A 59 -1.78 2.90 -8.63
C ILE A 59 -3.09 3.63 -8.87
N PHE A 60 -3.16 4.33 -9.99
CA PHE A 60 -4.37 5.03 -10.38
C PHE A 60 -4.84 4.45 -11.71
N ASP A 61 -6.16 4.25 -11.83
CA ASP A 61 -6.71 3.74 -13.07
C ASP A 61 -6.98 4.91 -14.04
N LYS A 62 -7.56 4.57 -15.17
CA LYS A 62 -7.79 5.57 -16.21
C LYS A 62 -8.77 6.66 -15.79
N ARG A 63 -9.59 6.36 -14.78
CA ARG A 63 -10.55 7.33 -14.27
C ARG A 63 -10.00 8.13 -13.11
N GLY A 64 -8.71 7.94 -12.77
CA GLY A 64 -8.10 8.62 -11.66
C GLY A 64 -8.44 8.04 -10.30
N ARG A 65 -9.05 6.87 -10.24
CA ARG A 65 -9.36 6.23 -8.97
C ARG A 65 -8.15 5.48 -8.47
N SER A 66 -7.89 5.58 -7.17
CA SER A 66 -6.73 4.90 -6.61
C SER A 66 -7.07 3.47 -6.24
N TRP A 67 -6.11 2.60 -6.45
CA TRP A 67 -6.19 1.19 -6.07
C TRP A 67 -4.95 0.85 -5.29
N ALA A 68 -5.15 0.20 -4.15
CA ALA A 68 -4.06 -0.12 -3.25
C ALA A 68 -3.88 -1.63 -3.17
N LEU A 69 -2.65 -2.07 -3.32
CA LEU A 69 -2.31 -3.47 -3.08
C LEU A 69 -2.03 -3.60 -1.60
N VAL A 70 -2.82 -4.42 -0.92
CA VAL A 70 -2.76 -4.49 0.53
C VAL A 70 -2.54 -5.91 1.02
N VAL A 71 -1.93 -6.00 2.18
CA VAL A 71 -1.76 -7.24 2.94
C VAL A 71 -2.45 -7.03 4.27
N PRO A 72 -3.51 -7.79 4.57
CA PRO A 72 -4.15 -7.68 5.88
C PRO A 72 -3.22 -8.17 6.97
N LEU A 73 -3.27 -7.54 8.14
CA LEU A 73 -2.51 -8.02 9.29
C LEU A 73 -3.12 -9.29 9.86
N GLU A 74 -4.44 -9.39 9.81
CA GLU A 74 -5.10 -10.62 10.17
C GLU A 74 -5.03 -11.59 8.99
N PRO A 75 -5.16 -12.88 9.21
CA PRO A 75 -5.15 -13.80 8.09
C PRO A 75 -6.15 -13.40 7.03
N GLY A 76 -5.70 -13.39 5.80
CA GLY A 76 -6.54 -12.98 4.68
C GLY A 76 -5.71 -12.91 3.42
N LYS A 77 -6.38 -12.61 2.32
CA LYS A 77 -5.72 -12.62 1.03
C LYS A 77 -5.14 -11.26 0.71
N GLN A 78 -3.91 -11.27 0.22
CA GLN A 78 -3.32 -10.09 -0.37
C GLN A 78 -4.06 -9.78 -1.67
N GLY A 79 -4.28 -8.53 -1.93
CA GLY A 79 -4.92 -8.16 -3.17
C GLY A 79 -5.18 -6.66 -3.25
N TRP A 80 -5.95 -6.29 -4.25
CA TRP A 80 -6.21 -4.89 -4.57
C TRP A 80 -7.55 -4.44 -4.01
N VAL A 81 -7.55 -3.29 -3.39
CA VAL A 81 -8.76 -2.68 -2.85
C VAL A 81 -8.87 -1.26 -3.36
N PHE A 82 -10.08 -0.74 -3.32
CA PHE A 82 -10.34 0.64 -3.70
C PHE A 82 -9.72 1.56 -2.64
N GLY A 83 -8.75 2.36 -3.06
CA GLY A 83 -7.96 3.14 -2.11
C GLY A 83 -8.75 4.20 -1.36
N ALA A 84 -9.84 4.67 -1.95
CA ALA A 84 -10.64 5.71 -1.31
C ALA A 84 -11.26 5.25 0.03
N PHE A 85 -11.34 3.94 0.24
CA PHE A 85 -11.94 3.42 1.46
C PHE A 85 -10.92 3.02 2.52
N LEU A 86 -9.68 3.49 2.36
CA LEU A 86 -8.65 3.29 3.37
C LEU A 86 -8.38 4.61 4.07
N THR A 87 -8.23 4.54 5.37
CA THR A 87 -7.77 5.66 6.18
C THR A 87 -6.36 5.36 6.62
N CYS A 88 -5.43 6.16 6.19
CA CYS A 88 -4.03 5.94 6.47
C CYS A 88 -3.57 7.04 7.40
N GLY A 89 -3.12 6.64 8.52
CA GLY A 89 -2.67 7.56 9.50
C GLY A 89 -1.31 8.07 9.18
N ARG A 90 -0.94 8.97 9.70
CA ARG A 90 0.14 9.42 9.69
C ARG A 90 0.77 9.02 10.27
#